data_01bc3b999cb49ba2d0ce0aac4185fbde
#
_entry.id   01bc3b999cb49ba2d0ce0aac4185fbde
#
_cell.length_a   1.000
_cell.length_b   1.000
_cell.length_c   1.000
_cell.angle_alpha   90.00
_cell.angle_beta   90.00
_cell.angle_gamma   90.00
#
_symmetry.space_group_name_H-M   'P 1'
#
loop_
_entity.id
_entity.type
_entity.pdbx_description
1 polymer ?
#
loop_
_entity_poly.entity_id
_entity_poly.type
_entity_poly.pdbx_seq_one_letter_code
_entity_poly.pdbx_strand_id
1 'polypeptide(L)'
;VNLPYRIATLLYGFNAQDEVLLLQRRREPNAGLWSPPGGKLKTETGESPFACACREAHEELGLRLQPHDLHLTGLISEHGYEGQAHW
;
A
#
# COMPACT_ATOMS: atom_id res chain seq x y z
N VAL A 1 12.09 -16.81 -0.47
CA VAL A 1 11.27 -17.34 -1.54
C VAL A 1 10.95 -16.27 -2.53
N ASN A 2 11.30 -16.52 -3.80
CA ASN A 2 10.95 -15.59 -4.88
C ASN A 2 9.58 -16.00 -5.45
N LEU A 3 8.59 -15.20 -5.19
CA LEU A 3 7.27 -15.42 -5.75
C LEU A 3 7.19 -14.85 -7.17
N PRO A 4 6.40 -15.47 -8.06
CA PRO A 4 6.23 -14.94 -9.41
C PRO A 4 5.35 -13.69 -9.47
N TYR A 5 4.91 -13.20 -8.33
CA TYR A 5 4.06 -12.02 -8.20
C TYR A 5 4.47 -11.23 -6.97
N ARG A 6 4.01 -10.00 -6.90
CA ARG A 6 4.15 -9.16 -5.72
C ARG A 6 2.79 -8.71 -5.24
N ILE A 7 2.67 -8.53 -3.94
CA ILE A 7 1.44 -8.04 -3.32
C ILE A 7 1.79 -6.72 -2.63
N ALA A 8 0.96 -5.73 -2.86
CA ALA A 8 1.11 -4.43 -2.24
C ALA A 8 -0.24 -3.95 -1.71
N THR A 9 -0.19 -2.99 -0.80
CA THR A 9 -1.40 -2.34 -0.29
C THR A 9 -1.40 -0.88 -0.69
N LEU A 10 -2.60 -0.34 -0.86
CA LEU A 10 -2.84 1.10 -0.96
C LEU A 10 -3.86 1.46 0.10
N LEU A 11 -3.55 2.48 0.87
CA LEU A 11 -4.39 2.92 1.98
C LEU A 11 -5.11 4.20 1.60
N TYR A 12 -6.44 4.15 1.48
CA TYR A 12 -7.25 5.32 1.18
C TYR A 12 -7.82 5.87 2.49
N GLY A 13 -7.25 6.98 2.96
CA GLY A 13 -7.70 7.65 4.17
C GLY A 13 -8.54 8.86 3.83
N PHE A 14 -9.70 8.98 4.46
CA PHE A 14 -10.61 10.10 4.25
C PHE A 14 -10.78 10.88 5.54
N ASN A 15 -10.88 12.21 5.40
CA ASN A 15 -11.22 13.06 6.53
C ASN A 15 -12.74 13.30 6.60
N ALA A 16 -13.18 14.17 7.51
CA ALA A 16 -14.61 14.46 7.70
C ALA A 16 -15.24 15.15 6.49
N GLN A 17 -14.45 15.73 5.60
CA GLN A 17 -14.91 16.38 4.38
C GLN A 17 -14.81 15.48 3.16
N ASP A 18 -14.57 14.18 3.35
CA ASP A 18 -14.40 13.20 2.27
C ASP A 18 -13.21 13.48 1.35
N GLU A 19 -12.22 14.22 1.83
CA GLU A 19 -10.98 14.41 1.11
C GLU A 19 -10.06 13.22 1.34
N VAL A 20 -9.37 12.77 0.29
CA VAL A 20 -8.48 11.62 0.38
C VAL A 20 -7.04 12.07 0.61
N LEU A 21 -6.32 11.31 1.43
CA LEU A 21 -4.90 11.58 1.70
C LEU A 21 -4.05 11.00 0.58
N LEU A 22 -3.23 11.85 -0.03
CA LEU A 22 -2.26 11.45 -1.05
C LEU A 22 -0.87 11.93 -0.64
N LEU A 23 0.13 11.13 -1.00
CA LEU A 23 1.54 11.47 -0.81
C LEU A 23 2.20 11.62 -2.17
N GLN A 24 3.09 12.59 -2.30
CA GLN A 24 3.90 12.72 -3.49
C GLN A 24 5.06 11.73 -3.43
N ARG A 25 5.20 10.93 -4.47
CA ARG A 25 6.26 9.95 -4.53
C ARG A 25 7.59 10.65 -4.81
N ARG A 26 8.63 10.23 -4.10
CA ARG A 26 9.99 10.75 -4.26
C ARG A 26 10.91 9.80 -5.01
N ARG A 27 10.46 8.54 -5.19
CA ARG A 27 11.24 7.47 -5.84
C ARG A 27 10.42 6.83 -6.95
N GLU A 28 11.15 6.20 -7.87
CA GLU A 28 10.52 5.38 -8.89
C GLU A 28 9.88 4.13 -8.26
N PRO A 29 8.79 3.60 -8.81
CA PRO A 29 8.11 4.09 -10.02
C PRO A 29 7.27 5.34 -9.73
N ASN A 30 7.00 6.12 -10.78
CA ASN A 30 6.11 7.27 -10.74
C ASN A 30 6.59 8.38 -9.80
N ALA A 31 7.91 8.62 -9.74
CA ALA A 31 8.46 9.74 -8.96
C ALA A 31 7.80 11.05 -9.36
N GLY A 32 7.45 11.86 -8.38
CA GLY A 32 6.79 13.15 -8.59
C GLY A 32 5.27 13.08 -8.68
N LEU A 33 4.70 11.90 -8.85
CA LEU A 33 3.25 11.73 -8.87
C LEU A 33 2.68 11.54 -7.46
N TRP A 34 1.41 11.84 -7.32
CA TRP A 34 0.69 11.68 -6.06
C TRP A 34 0.02 10.32 -6.01
N SER A 35 0.08 9.67 -4.85
CA SER A 35 -0.54 8.37 -4.66
C SER A 35 -0.95 8.17 -3.21
N PRO A 36 -1.91 7.26 -2.93
CA PRO A 36 -2.21 6.89 -1.55
C PRO A 36 -0.99 6.26 -0.89
N PRO A 37 -0.85 6.37 0.44
CA PRO A 37 0.19 5.64 1.17
C PRO A 37 0.02 4.14 0.99
N GLY A 38 1.12 3.41 1.08
CA GLY A 38 1.08 1.96 0.99
C GLY A 38 2.44 1.40 0.62
N GLY A 39 2.49 0.13 0.38
CA GLY A 39 3.74 -0.52 0.03
C GLY A 39 3.60 -2.02 -0.14
N LYS A 40 4.72 -2.66 -0.38
CA LYS A 40 4.78 -4.09 -0.66
C LYS A 40 4.75 -4.91 0.63
N LEU A 41 4.05 -6.04 0.61
CA LEU A 41 4.05 -6.98 1.71
C LEU A 41 5.43 -7.56 1.92
N LYS A 42 5.77 -7.78 3.19
CA LYS A 42 6.95 -8.54 3.57
C LYS A 42 6.58 -10.02 3.59
N THR A 43 6.61 -10.64 2.42
CA THR A 43 6.16 -12.03 2.26
C THR A 43 7.04 -13.02 3.03
N GLU A 44 8.32 -12.69 3.21
CA GLU A 44 9.25 -13.55 3.94
C GLU A 44 8.91 -13.67 5.42
N THR A 45 8.15 -12.74 5.97
CA THR A 45 7.70 -12.78 7.36
C THR A 45 6.23 -13.17 7.49
N GLY A 46 5.56 -13.46 6.38
CA GLY A 46 4.15 -13.82 6.40
C GLY A 46 3.22 -12.67 6.72
N GLU A 47 3.63 -11.45 6.39
CA GLU A 47 2.84 -10.26 6.67
C GLU A 47 1.52 -10.28 5.90
N SER A 48 0.39 -10.02 6.61
CA SER A 48 -0.91 -9.92 5.96
C SER A 48 -1.09 -8.55 5.30
N PRO A 49 -2.03 -8.41 4.36
CA PRO A 49 -2.33 -7.09 3.79
C PRO A 49 -2.72 -6.05 4.84
N PHE A 50 -3.51 -6.43 5.84
CA PHE A 50 -3.88 -5.50 6.90
C PHE A 50 -2.67 -5.08 7.74
N ALA A 51 -1.82 -6.03 8.10
CA ALA A 51 -0.60 -5.72 8.84
C ALA A 51 0.34 -4.83 8.02
N CYS A 52 0.45 -5.09 6.72
CA CYS A 52 1.23 -4.26 5.80
C CYS A 52 0.70 -2.83 5.77
N ALA A 53 -0.60 -2.65 5.64
CA ALA A 53 -1.21 -1.32 5.62
C ALA A 53 -0.94 -0.56 6.92
N CYS A 54 -1.06 -1.23 8.07
CA CYS A 54 -0.77 -0.63 9.36
C CYS A 54 0.71 -0.24 9.48
N ARG A 55 1.61 -1.10 9.04
CA ARG A 55 3.04 -0.83 9.08
C ARG A 55 3.41 0.36 8.19
N GLU A 56 2.91 0.38 6.96
CA GLU A 56 3.18 1.47 6.02
C GLU A 56 2.60 2.79 6.52
N ALA A 57 1.40 2.77 7.10
CA ALA A 57 0.82 3.98 7.69
C ALA A 57 1.70 4.54 8.81
N HIS A 58 2.27 3.67 9.63
CA HIS A 58 3.18 4.10 10.69
C HIS A 58 4.48 4.65 10.12
N GLU A 59 5.07 3.97 9.14
CA GLU A 59 6.33 4.39 8.53
C GLU A 59 6.19 5.70 7.76
N GLU A 60 5.13 5.86 6.98
CA GLU A 60 4.97 7.02 6.10
C GLU A 60 4.29 8.20 6.77
N LEU A 61 3.37 7.97 7.70
CA LEU A 61 2.51 9.00 8.28
C LEU A 61 2.64 9.14 9.79
N GLY A 62 3.34 8.22 10.46
CA GLY A 62 3.40 8.19 11.92
C GLY A 62 2.09 7.78 12.58
N LEU A 63 1.13 7.27 11.83
CA LEU A 63 -0.16 6.84 12.36
C LEU A 63 -0.08 5.43 12.92
N ARG A 64 -0.70 5.23 14.09
CA ARG A 64 -0.78 3.92 14.74
C ARG A 64 -2.19 3.37 14.53
N LEU A 65 -2.34 2.56 13.49
CA LEU A 65 -3.61 1.93 13.16
C LEU A 65 -3.62 0.47 13.61
N GLN A 66 -4.81 0.00 13.97
CA GLN A 66 -5.05 -1.41 14.21
C GLN A 66 -5.76 -2.01 13.00
N PRO A 67 -5.62 -3.32 12.75
CA PRO A 67 -6.30 -3.92 11.60
C PRO A 67 -7.81 -3.68 11.56
N HIS A 68 -8.47 -3.57 12.72
CA HIS A 68 -9.91 -3.32 12.77
C HIS A 68 -10.29 -1.89 12.35
N ASP A 69 -9.32 -0.99 12.22
CA ASP A 69 -9.58 0.35 11.69
C ASP A 69 -9.66 0.37 10.17
N LEU A 70 -9.38 -0.76 9.52
CA LEU A 70 -9.26 -0.86 8.08
C LEU A 70 -10.40 -1.67 7.48
N HIS A 71 -10.82 -1.28 6.28
CA HIS A 71 -11.80 -2.02 5.50
C HIS A 71 -11.20 -2.33 4.12
N LEU A 72 -11.30 -3.58 3.70
CA LEU A 72 -10.89 -3.96 2.36
C LEU A 72 -11.97 -3.47 1.38
N THR A 73 -11.61 -2.51 0.53
CA THR A 73 -12.55 -1.92 -0.42
C THR A 73 -12.38 -2.43 -1.83
N GLY A 74 -11.24 -3.05 -2.14
CA GLY A 74 -11.04 -3.59 -3.47
C GLY A 74 -9.76 -4.37 -3.59
N LEU A 75 -9.68 -5.16 -4.65
CA LEU A 75 -8.50 -5.95 -5.00
C LEU A 75 -8.29 -5.78 -6.50
N ILE A 76 -7.08 -5.35 -6.88
CA ILE A 76 -6.74 -5.09 -8.28
C ILE A 76 -5.52 -5.92 -8.63
N SER A 77 -5.57 -6.58 -9.78
CA SER A 77 -4.45 -7.32 -10.33
C SER A 77 -3.90 -6.58 -11.54
N GLU A 78 -2.58 -6.39 -11.57
CA GLU A 78 -1.91 -5.75 -12.70
C GLU A 78 -0.85 -6.67 -13.28
N HIS A 79 -0.64 -6.57 -14.58
CA HIS A 79 0.34 -7.35 -15.29
C HIS A 79 1.44 -6.43 -15.83
N GLY A 80 2.70 -6.76 -15.53
CA GLY A 80 3.82 -6.02 -16.08
C GLY A 80 4.21 -4.74 -15.34
N TYR A 81 3.56 -4.43 -14.20
CA TYR A 81 3.90 -3.25 -13.42
C TYR A 81 5.28 -3.44 -12.78
N GLU A 82 6.16 -2.43 -12.91
CA GLU A 82 7.54 -2.46 -12.44
C GLU A 82 8.33 -3.68 -12.96
N GLY A 83 7.98 -4.19 -14.15
CA GLY A 83 8.67 -5.37 -14.69
C GLY A 83 8.28 -6.68 -14.04
N GLN A 84 7.33 -6.68 -13.12
CA GLN A 84 6.79 -7.90 -12.54
C GLN A 84 5.66 -8.45 -13.41
N ALA A 85 5.58 -9.77 -13.51
CA ALA A 85 4.53 -10.39 -14.30
C ALA A 85 3.13 -10.12 -13.72
N HIS A 86 3.02 -10.14 -12.41
CA HIS A 86 1.75 -9.98 -11.70
C HIS A 86 1.91 -9.18 -10.43
N TRP A 87 0.84 -8.52 -10.06
CA TRP A 87 0.72 -7.78 -8.80
C TRP A 87 -0.54 -8.18 -8.05
#